data_de2c98bd70debf74ccb84fffaae66105
#
_entry.id   de2c98bd70debf74ccb84fffaae66105
#
_cell.length_a   1.000
_cell.length_b   1.000
_cell.length_c   1.000
_cell.angle_alpha   90.00
_cell.angle_beta   90.00
_cell.angle_gamma   90.00
#
_symmetry.space_group_name_H-M   'P 1'
#
loop_
_entity.id
_entity.type
_entity.pdbx_description
1 polymer ?
#
loop_
_entity_poly.entity_id
_entity_poly.type
_entity_poly.pdbx_seq_one_letter_code
_entity_poly.pdbx_strand_id
1 'polypeptide(L)'
;ETLPIEEEILIKYTSSLEDTCQEYCNCQKCKGLSFCKNKVEGYCYTPQKEKNIIQFSYIACKYQQQSEQENAYKKNLELFDMPKEIKEASLKNVYTDDKSRVPIIRYFKEFKDQYQKKKSPKGLYLTGSFGSGKTYLIAALLNEMAKNKVCCALVYYPEFLRSLKSSFQTDYSEKFDFIKKSPILLLDDIGAENQSNWSRDEV
;
A
#
# COMPACT_ATOMS: atom_id res chain seq x y z
N GLU A 1 2.34 30.51 19.20
CA GLU A 1 1.86 30.31 20.59
C GLU A 1 3.06 30.30 21.51
N THR A 2 3.14 31.23 22.42
CA THR A 2 4.19 31.29 23.45
C THR A 2 3.86 30.25 24.53
N LEU A 3 4.72 29.27 24.70
CA LEU A 3 4.62 28.35 25.82
C LEU A 3 5.02 29.11 27.10
N PRO A 4 4.17 29.30 28.10
CA PRO A 4 4.55 29.88 29.38
C PRO A 4 5.35 28.85 30.17
N ILE A 5 6.65 28.91 30.03
CA ILE A 5 7.60 28.00 30.66
C ILE A 5 8.67 28.85 31.34
N GLU A 6 9.07 28.46 32.54
CA GLU A 6 10.11 29.12 33.30
C GLU A 6 11.48 29.04 32.58
N GLU A 7 12.27 30.13 32.63
CA GLU A 7 13.54 30.25 31.92
C GLU A 7 14.52 29.13 32.26
N GLU A 8 14.55 28.72 33.53
CA GLU A 8 15.41 27.63 33.99
C GLU A 8 15.14 26.29 33.34
N ILE A 9 13.85 26.04 32.97
CA ILE A 9 13.45 24.83 32.25
C ILE A 9 13.87 24.92 30.78
N LEU A 10 13.75 26.09 30.17
CA LEU A 10 14.16 26.33 28.78
C LEU A 10 15.66 26.11 28.57
N ILE A 11 16.48 26.54 29.51
CA ILE A 11 17.96 26.37 29.47
C ILE A 11 18.33 24.89 29.36
N LYS A 12 17.63 24.00 30.05
CA LYS A 12 17.91 22.55 29.99
C LYS A 12 17.64 21.93 28.61
N TYR A 13 16.79 22.54 27.81
CA TYR A 13 16.36 22.02 26.52
C TYR A 13 16.84 22.84 25.31
N THR A 14 17.83 23.73 25.53
CA THR A 14 18.31 24.68 24.50
C THR A 14 18.64 23.97 23.19
N SER A 15 19.44 22.90 23.20
CA SER A 15 19.81 22.15 22.00
C SER A 15 18.61 21.54 21.28
N SER A 16 17.65 20.97 22.02
CA SER A 16 16.43 20.41 21.43
C SER A 16 15.52 21.49 20.84
N LEU A 17 15.50 22.69 21.46
CA LEU A 17 14.76 23.84 20.95
C LEU A 17 15.39 24.41 19.67
N GLU A 18 16.72 24.46 19.61
CA GLU A 18 17.46 24.85 18.40
C GLU A 18 17.17 23.90 17.25
N ASP A 19 17.22 22.59 17.49
CA ASP A 19 16.82 21.58 16.50
C ASP A 19 15.39 21.81 16.02
N THR A 20 14.45 22.05 16.94
CA THR A 20 13.05 22.35 16.61
C THR A 20 12.93 23.61 15.74
N CYS A 21 13.61 24.68 16.10
CA CYS A 21 13.59 25.94 15.32
C CYS A 21 14.14 25.71 13.90
N GLN A 22 15.25 24.98 13.78
CA GLN A 22 15.84 24.66 12.48
C GLN A 22 14.89 23.86 11.62
N GLU A 23 14.28 22.82 12.16
CA GLU A 23 13.34 21.97 11.42
C GLU A 23 12.05 22.73 11.06
N TYR A 24 11.54 23.57 11.95
CA TYR A 24 10.40 24.44 11.67
C TYR A 24 10.68 25.39 10.51
N CYS A 25 11.86 26.03 10.50
CA CYS A 25 12.29 26.90 9.41
C CYS A 25 12.40 26.14 8.07
N ASN A 26 12.87 24.90 8.09
CA ASN A 26 12.90 24.03 6.91
C ASN A 26 11.49 23.77 6.41
N CYS A 27 10.55 23.46 7.32
CA CYS A 27 9.15 23.17 6.99
C CYS A 27 8.42 24.36 6.34
N GLN A 28 8.70 25.60 6.75
CA GLN A 28 8.07 26.78 6.16
C GLN A 28 8.38 26.93 4.65
N LYS A 29 9.55 26.47 4.21
CA LYS A 29 10.01 26.57 2.81
C LYS A 29 9.85 25.25 2.06
N CYS A 30 9.33 24.19 2.70
CA CYS A 30 9.22 22.86 2.13
C CYS A 30 8.14 22.81 1.04
N LYS A 31 8.47 22.19 -0.10
CA LYS A 31 7.56 22.05 -1.27
C LYS A 31 7.03 20.60 -1.40
N GLY A 32 7.41 19.68 -0.54
CA GLY A 32 7.00 18.28 -0.57
C GLY A 32 8.02 17.36 0.08
N LEU A 33 7.70 16.07 0.25
CA LEU A 33 8.57 15.10 0.92
C LEU A 33 9.95 15.00 0.28
N SER A 34 10.04 14.94 -1.03
CA SER A 34 11.32 14.88 -1.76
C SER A 34 12.24 16.11 -1.55
N PHE A 35 11.71 17.19 -0.97
CA PHE A 35 12.45 18.41 -0.64
C PHE A 35 12.63 18.58 0.87
N CYS A 36 12.30 17.57 1.66
CA CYS A 36 12.42 17.61 3.11
C CYS A 36 13.89 17.69 3.53
N LYS A 37 14.21 18.64 4.43
CA LYS A 37 15.56 18.87 4.96
C LYS A 37 15.68 18.54 6.45
N ASN A 38 14.61 18.02 7.05
CA ASN A 38 14.60 17.64 8.46
C ASN A 38 15.35 16.32 8.67
N LYS A 39 15.77 16.06 9.89
CA LYS A 39 16.49 14.83 10.27
C LYS A 39 15.69 13.57 9.94
N VAL A 40 14.36 13.65 10.10
CA VAL A 40 13.45 12.59 9.72
C VAL A 40 12.54 13.12 8.61
N GLU A 41 12.64 12.51 7.44
CA GLU A 41 11.85 12.92 6.27
C GLU A 41 10.35 12.85 6.57
N GLY A 42 9.64 13.94 6.28
CA GLY A 42 8.19 14.02 6.49
C GLY A 42 7.75 14.33 7.92
N TYR A 43 8.67 14.47 8.86
CA TYR A 43 8.37 14.77 10.26
C TYR A 43 9.06 16.06 10.70
N CYS A 44 8.48 16.68 11.75
CA CYS A 44 9.05 17.86 12.39
C CYS A 44 9.22 17.57 13.87
N TYR A 45 10.43 17.83 14.40
CA TYR A 45 10.74 17.70 15.81
C TYR A 45 10.04 18.83 16.57
N THR A 46 9.07 18.50 17.41
CA THR A 46 8.13 19.44 17.99
C THR A 46 8.08 19.29 19.51
N PRO A 47 8.23 20.38 20.29
CA PRO A 47 8.06 20.36 21.73
C PRO A 47 6.58 20.30 22.09
N GLN A 48 6.26 19.48 23.07
CA GLN A 48 4.94 19.38 23.70
C GLN A 48 5.10 19.58 25.21
N LYS A 49 4.22 20.40 25.79
CA LYS A 49 4.24 20.64 27.24
C LYS A 49 3.36 19.59 27.92
N GLU A 50 3.96 18.79 28.79
CA GLU A 50 3.24 17.92 29.72
C GLU A 50 3.51 18.37 31.16
N LYS A 51 2.52 19.01 31.79
CA LYS A 51 2.65 19.61 33.16
C LYS A 51 3.85 20.56 33.23
N ASN A 52 4.94 20.14 33.89
CA ASN A 52 6.19 20.93 34.07
C ASN A 52 7.37 20.37 33.26
N ILE A 53 7.13 19.49 32.32
CA ILE A 53 8.19 18.87 31.51
C ILE A 53 7.91 19.19 30.04
N ILE A 54 8.97 19.44 29.28
CA ILE A 54 8.88 19.53 27.81
C ILE A 54 9.27 18.16 27.25
N GLN A 55 8.34 17.53 26.52
CA GLN A 55 8.61 16.36 25.73
C GLN A 55 8.78 16.77 24.26
N PHE A 56 9.73 16.13 23.58
CA PHE A 56 9.97 16.35 22.17
C PHE A 56 9.57 15.10 21.40
N SER A 57 8.81 15.29 20.35
CA SER A 57 8.36 14.19 19.49
C SER A 57 8.39 14.57 18.02
N TYR A 58 8.59 13.58 17.15
CA TYR A 58 8.47 13.76 15.73
C TYR A 58 7.00 13.70 15.31
N ILE A 59 6.47 14.83 14.83
CA ILE A 59 5.09 14.95 14.35
C ILE A 59 5.09 14.96 12.83
N ALA A 60 4.26 14.10 12.23
CA ALA A 60 4.12 14.02 10.79
C ALA A 60 3.64 15.36 10.20
N CYS A 61 4.37 15.89 9.22
CA CYS A 61 3.99 17.10 8.51
C CYS A 61 2.79 16.86 7.57
N LYS A 62 2.20 17.94 7.04
CA LYS A 62 1.04 17.85 6.14
C LYS A 62 1.27 16.94 4.93
N TYR A 63 2.47 16.93 4.37
CA TYR A 63 2.80 16.09 3.21
C TYR A 63 2.92 14.62 3.59
N GLN A 64 3.47 14.33 4.77
CA GLN A 64 3.54 12.97 5.30
C GLN A 64 2.14 12.45 5.64
N GLN A 65 1.32 13.24 6.32
CA GLN A 65 -0.06 12.88 6.62
C GLN A 65 -0.88 12.61 5.36
N GLN A 66 -0.71 13.45 4.33
CA GLN A 66 -1.35 13.22 3.04
C GLN A 66 -0.87 11.93 2.39
N SER A 67 0.43 11.68 2.37
CA SER A 67 1.02 10.44 1.85
C SER A 67 0.52 9.20 2.61
N GLU A 68 0.44 9.29 3.93
CA GLU A 68 -0.11 8.22 4.76
C GLU A 68 -1.59 7.96 4.48
N GLN A 69 -2.39 9.01 4.32
CA GLN A 69 -3.80 8.90 3.93
C GLN A 69 -3.97 8.29 2.54
N GLU A 70 -3.20 8.78 1.56
CA GLU A 70 -3.20 8.25 0.19
C GLU A 70 -2.76 6.77 0.12
N ASN A 71 -1.88 6.35 1.02
CA ASN A 71 -1.38 4.98 1.08
C ASN A 71 -2.11 4.09 2.11
N ALA A 72 -3.04 4.64 2.90
CA ALA A 72 -3.77 3.88 3.92
C ALA A 72 -4.51 2.66 3.34
N TYR A 73 -4.94 2.75 2.07
CA TYR A 73 -5.59 1.64 1.39
C TYR A 73 -4.67 0.44 1.13
N LYS A 74 -3.34 0.65 1.11
CA LYS A 74 -2.38 -0.45 0.89
C LYS A 74 -2.46 -1.54 1.96
N LYS A 75 -2.99 -1.22 3.14
CA LYS A 75 -3.29 -2.22 4.19
C LYS A 75 -4.38 -3.22 3.76
N ASN A 76 -5.22 -2.83 2.80
CA ASN A 76 -6.28 -3.68 2.26
C ASN A 76 -5.82 -4.47 1.03
N LEU A 77 -4.59 -4.32 0.60
CA LEU A 77 -4.09 -4.97 -0.60
C LEU A 77 -2.75 -5.64 -0.31
N GLU A 78 -2.71 -6.94 -0.45
CA GLU A 78 -1.48 -7.71 -0.37
C GLU A 78 -1.13 -8.27 -1.76
N LEU A 79 0.05 -7.95 -2.23
CA LEU A 79 0.57 -8.35 -3.54
C LEU A 79 1.83 -9.20 -3.28
N PHE A 80 1.62 -10.51 -3.15
CA PHE A 80 2.68 -11.45 -2.81
C PHE A 80 3.65 -11.61 -3.98
N ASP A 81 4.94 -11.39 -3.68
CA ASP A 81 6.07 -11.61 -4.59
C ASP A 81 5.98 -10.84 -5.93
N MET A 82 5.30 -9.68 -5.92
CA MET A 82 5.11 -8.84 -7.10
C MET A 82 6.14 -7.70 -7.18
N PRO A 83 6.60 -7.34 -8.40
CA PRO A 83 7.43 -6.17 -8.64
C PRO A 83 6.74 -4.86 -8.21
N LYS A 84 7.56 -3.83 -7.96
CA LYS A 84 7.07 -2.52 -7.52
C LYS A 84 6.09 -1.89 -8.51
N GLU A 85 6.36 -2.02 -9.80
CA GLU A 85 5.52 -1.50 -10.88
C GLU A 85 4.11 -2.08 -10.85
N ILE A 86 3.97 -3.36 -10.48
CA ILE A 86 2.67 -4.02 -10.31
C ILE A 86 2.01 -3.55 -9.01
N LYS A 87 2.77 -3.40 -7.93
CA LYS A 87 2.25 -2.89 -6.65
C LYS A 87 1.68 -1.48 -6.76
N GLU A 88 2.25 -0.67 -7.64
CA GLU A 88 1.84 0.73 -7.87
C GLU A 88 0.92 0.89 -9.10
N ALA A 89 0.41 -0.21 -9.66
CA ALA A 89 -0.43 -0.17 -10.84
C ALA A 89 -1.70 0.69 -10.62
N SER A 90 -2.04 1.49 -11.63
CA SER A 90 -3.18 2.41 -11.57
C SER A 90 -3.96 2.37 -12.88
N LEU A 91 -5.29 2.40 -12.78
CA LEU A 91 -6.17 2.50 -13.96
C LEU A 91 -5.97 3.80 -14.74
N LYS A 92 -5.43 4.85 -14.11
CA LYS A 92 -5.09 6.11 -14.79
C LYS A 92 -3.96 5.96 -15.81
N ASN A 93 -3.06 4.99 -15.56
CA ASN A 93 -1.88 4.74 -16.39
C ASN A 93 -2.10 3.61 -17.41
N VAL A 94 -3.32 3.07 -17.47
CA VAL A 94 -3.66 2.04 -18.46
C VAL A 94 -3.87 2.70 -19.81
N TYR A 95 -3.09 2.26 -20.81
CA TYR A 95 -3.28 2.73 -22.19
C TYR A 95 -4.66 2.32 -22.70
N THR A 96 -5.48 3.32 -23.02
CA THR A 96 -6.85 3.15 -23.51
C THR A 96 -6.95 3.11 -25.04
N ASP A 97 -5.83 3.39 -25.73
CA ASP A 97 -5.77 3.41 -27.19
C ASP A 97 -6.00 2.04 -27.83
N ASP A 98 -5.71 0.99 -27.05
CA ASP A 98 -5.99 -0.38 -27.46
C ASP A 98 -7.49 -0.71 -27.24
N LYS A 99 -8.25 -0.75 -28.34
CA LYS A 99 -9.67 -1.04 -28.31
C LYS A 99 -10.00 -2.40 -27.68
N SER A 100 -9.08 -3.36 -27.69
CA SER A 100 -9.26 -4.67 -27.06
C SER A 100 -9.40 -4.60 -25.54
N ARG A 101 -8.88 -3.54 -24.91
CA ARG A 101 -8.95 -3.33 -23.46
C ARG A 101 -10.26 -2.71 -23.00
N VAL A 102 -11.00 -2.06 -23.89
CA VAL A 102 -12.25 -1.38 -23.53
C VAL A 102 -13.29 -2.31 -22.89
N PRO A 103 -13.54 -3.52 -23.41
CA PRO A 103 -14.48 -4.46 -22.78
C PRO A 103 -14.04 -4.86 -21.37
N ILE A 104 -12.74 -5.08 -21.16
CA ILE A 104 -12.19 -5.48 -19.86
C ILE A 104 -12.34 -4.34 -18.84
N ILE A 105 -12.01 -3.09 -19.23
CA ILE A 105 -12.17 -1.92 -18.37
C ILE A 105 -13.64 -1.69 -18.01
N ARG A 106 -14.54 -1.91 -18.95
CA ARG A 106 -16.00 -1.85 -18.71
C ARG A 106 -16.42 -2.89 -17.68
N TYR A 107 -15.99 -4.14 -17.87
CA TYR A 107 -16.25 -5.22 -16.93
C TYR A 107 -15.74 -4.90 -15.53
N PHE A 108 -14.56 -4.32 -15.39
CA PHE A 108 -14.01 -3.93 -14.11
C PHE A 108 -14.85 -2.86 -13.39
N LYS A 109 -15.38 -1.89 -14.14
CA LYS A 109 -16.31 -0.90 -13.58
C LYS A 109 -17.59 -1.56 -13.08
N GLU A 110 -18.17 -2.43 -13.90
CA GLU A 110 -19.38 -3.17 -13.54
C GLU A 110 -19.15 -4.10 -12.34
N PHE A 111 -18.03 -4.80 -12.31
CA PHE A 111 -17.63 -5.64 -11.17
C PHE A 111 -17.55 -4.83 -9.88
N LYS A 112 -16.84 -3.70 -9.90
CA LYS A 112 -16.74 -2.80 -8.75
C LYS A 112 -18.11 -2.31 -8.29
N ASP A 113 -18.95 -1.85 -9.21
CA ASP A 113 -20.28 -1.33 -8.90
C ASP A 113 -21.21 -2.40 -8.32
N GLN A 114 -21.16 -3.62 -8.86
CA GLN A 114 -21.92 -4.75 -8.33
C GLN A 114 -21.45 -5.14 -6.93
N TYR A 115 -20.13 -5.18 -6.73
CA TYR A 115 -19.55 -5.51 -5.43
C TYR A 115 -19.93 -4.48 -4.36
N GLN A 116 -19.89 -3.19 -4.67
CA GLN A 116 -20.31 -2.12 -3.76
C GLN A 116 -21.79 -2.21 -3.41
N LYS A 117 -22.63 -2.67 -4.32
CA LYS A 117 -24.07 -2.92 -4.09
C LYS A 117 -24.34 -4.25 -3.36
N LYS A 118 -23.31 -4.90 -2.80
CA LYS A 118 -23.39 -6.20 -2.12
C LYS A 118 -23.99 -7.32 -3.01
N LYS A 119 -23.85 -7.19 -4.32
CA LYS A 119 -24.13 -8.27 -5.26
C LYS A 119 -22.87 -9.10 -5.42
N SER A 120 -23.00 -10.40 -5.58
CA SER A 120 -21.87 -11.30 -5.84
C SER A 120 -21.59 -11.33 -7.35
N PRO A 121 -20.67 -10.49 -7.87
CA PRO A 121 -20.33 -10.54 -9.28
C PRO A 121 -19.64 -11.88 -9.60
N LYS A 122 -19.80 -12.34 -10.84
CA LYS A 122 -19.09 -13.53 -11.30
C LYS A 122 -17.59 -13.25 -11.32
N GLY A 123 -16.78 -14.29 -11.06
CA GLY A 123 -15.34 -14.22 -11.24
C GLY A 123 -14.95 -13.94 -12.69
N LEU A 124 -13.74 -13.46 -12.89
CA LEU A 124 -13.17 -13.18 -14.20
C LEU A 124 -11.98 -14.11 -14.44
N TYR A 125 -11.97 -14.76 -15.59
CA TYR A 125 -10.82 -15.46 -16.13
C TYR A 125 -10.25 -14.68 -17.32
N LEU A 126 -9.02 -14.15 -17.17
CA LEU A 126 -8.38 -13.29 -18.17
C LEU A 126 -7.29 -14.07 -18.90
N THR A 127 -7.45 -14.22 -20.21
CA THR A 127 -6.46 -14.87 -21.11
C THR A 127 -5.90 -13.87 -22.10
N GLY A 128 -4.74 -14.19 -22.66
CA GLY A 128 -4.11 -13.39 -23.70
C GLY A 128 -2.61 -13.65 -23.79
N SER A 129 -1.98 -13.12 -24.83
CA SER A 129 -0.54 -13.29 -25.11
C SER A 129 0.33 -12.82 -23.96
N PHE A 130 1.53 -13.38 -23.86
CA PHE A 130 2.54 -12.93 -22.90
C PHE A 130 2.88 -11.46 -23.15
N GLY A 131 3.13 -10.71 -22.08
CA GLY A 131 3.47 -9.28 -22.16
C GLY A 131 2.31 -8.34 -22.51
N SER A 132 1.07 -8.82 -22.67
CA SER A 132 -0.10 -7.95 -22.97
C SER A 132 -0.58 -7.06 -21.83
N GLY A 133 0.06 -7.14 -20.66
CA GLY A 133 -0.23 -6.29 -19.49
C GLY A 133 -1.41 -6.77 -18.64
N LYS A 134 -1.80 -8.05 -18.72
CA LYS A 134 -2.89 -8.64 -17.93
C LYS A 134 -2.69 -8.40 -16.43
N THR A 135 -1.56 -8.80 -15.90
CA THR A 135 -1.21 -8.65 -14.48
C THR A 135 -1.29 -7.20 -14.02
N TYR A 136 -0.76 -6.25 -14.81
CA TYR A 136 -0.83 -4.83 -14.52
C TYR A 136 -2.29 -4.34 -14.45
N LEU A 137 -3.10 -4.72 -15.44
CA LEU A 137 -4.49 -4.29 -15.53
C LEU A 137 -5.32 -4.77 -14.35
N ILE A 138 -5.10 -6.02 -13.92
CA ILE A 138 -5.80 -6.59 -12.77
C ILE A 138 -5.29 -5.98 -11.47
N ALA A 139 -3.98 -5.81 -11.31
CA ALA A 139 -3.42 -5.14 -10.14
C ALA A 139 -3.96 -3.71 -9.99
N ALA A 140 -4.15 -3.00 -11.10
CA ALA A 140 -4.79 -1.68 -11.10
C ALA A 140 -6.25 -1.73 -10.63
N LEU A 141 -7.01 -2.77 -10.98
CA LEU A 141 -8.36 -2.99 -10.45
C LEU A 141 -8.32 -3.25 -8.94
N LEU A 142 -7.44 -4.15 -8.48
CA LEU A 142 -7.33 -4.47 -7.06
C LEU A 142 -6.93 -3.25 -6.23
N ASN A 143 -6.05 -2.39 -6.73
CA ASN A 143 -5.74 -1.11 -6.11
C ASN A 143 -6.98 -0.23 -5.96
N GLU A 144 -7.85 -0.17 -6.98
CA GLU A 144 -9.11 0.59 -6.89
C GLU A 144 -10.10 -0.03 -5.90
N MET A 145 -10.17 -1.36 -5.81
CA MET A 145 -11.01 -2.04 -4.81
C MET A 145 -10.49 -1.78 -3.39
N ALA A 146 -9.18 -1.83 -3.19
CA ALA A 146 -8.55 -1.57 -1.90
C ALA A 146 -8.79 -0.14 -1.40
N LYS A 147 -8.78 0.87 -2.29
CA LYS A 147 -9.17 2.26 -1.99
C LYS A 147 -10.61 2.35 -1.47
N ASN A 148 -11.48 1.46 -1.91
CA ASN A 148 -12.85 1.33 -1.43
C ASN A 148 -12.97 0.42 -0.18
N LYS A 149 -11.87 0.20 0.54
CA LYS A 149 -11.79 -0.60 1.78
C LYS A 149 -12.15 -2.08 1.60
N VAL A 150 -11.97 -2.62 0.39
CA VAL A 150 -12.13 -4.05 0.12
C VAL A 150 -10.76 -4.72 0.27
N CYS A 151 -10.66 -5.74 1.13
CA CYS A 151 -9.44 -6.54 1.23
C CYS A 151 -9.29 -7.39 -0.03
N CYS A 152 -8.10 -7.33 -0.63
CA CYS A 152 -7.77 -8.02 -1.86
C CYS A 152 -6.40 -8.69 -1.74
N ALA A 153 -6.27 -9.88 -2.30
CA ALA A 153 -4.98 -10.56 -2.44
C ALA A 153 -4.68 -10.84 -3.91
N LEU A 154 -3.43 -10.59 -4.33
CA LEU A 154 -2.90 -11.03 -5.61
C LEU A 154 -1.72 -11.95 -5.33
N VAL A 155 -1.77 -13.13 -5.89
CA VAL A 155 -0.80 -14.20 -5.66
C VAL A 155 -0.21 -14.62 -7.00
N TYR A 156 1.11 -14.59 -7.14
CA TYR A 156 1.79 -15.24 -8.25
C TYR A 156 1.78 -16.76 -8.01
N TYR A 157 0.89 -17.44 -8.70
CA TYR A 157 0.51 -18.81 -8.38
C TYR A 157 1.68 -19.82 -8.41
N PRO A 158 2.59 -19.79 -9.40
CA PRO A 158 3.72 -20.74 -9.43
C PRO A 158 4.66 -20.62 -8.22
N GLU A 159 4.95 -19.39 -7.78
CA GLU A 159 5.82 -19.15 -6.62
C GLU A 159 5.11 -19.50 -5.31
N PHE A 160 3.83 -19.19 -5.23
CA PHE A 160 3.01 -19.56 -4.07
C PHE A 160 3.02 -21.07 -3.85
N LEU A 161 2.81 -21.87 -4.90
CA LEU A 161 2.89 -23.33 -4.80
C LEU A 161 4.28 -23.81 -4.40
N ARG A 162 5.33 -23.18 -4.94
CA ARG A 162 6.72 -23.52 -4.57
C ARG A 162 6.97 -23.23 -3.10
N SER A 163 6.49 -22.13 -2.63
CA SER A 163 6.62 -21.71 -1.25
C SER A 163 5.83 -22.62 -0.29
N LEU A 164 4.62 -23.03 -0.66
CA LEU A 164 3.86 -24.00 0.11
C LEU A 164 4.60 -25.36 0.26
N LYS A 165 5.29 -25.79 -0.79
CA LYS A 165 6.10 -27.03 -0.75
C LYS A 165 7.31 -26.92 0.16
N SER A 166 7.94 -25.75 0.22
CA SER A 166 9.18 -25.54 1.00
C SER A 166 8.93 -25.23 2.47
N SER A 167 7.79 -24.71 2.83
CA SER A 167 7.49 -24.19 4.16
C SER A 167 6.42 -24.97 4.92
N PHE A 168 6.73 -26.20 5.27
CA PHE A 168 6.03 -26.83 6.40
C PHE A 168 6.42 -26.23 7.77
N GLN A 169 7.19 -25.13 7.79
CA GLN A 169 7.68 -24.47 9.01
C GLN A 169 7.61 -22.94 8.92
N THR A 170 6.75 -22.35 9.68
CA THR A 170 6.75 -21.10 10.46
C THR A 170 6.31 -19.77 9.87
N ASP A 171 6.52 -19.35 8.63
CA ASP A 171 6.25 -17.93 8.23
C ASP A 171 5.04 -17.75 7.29
N TYR A 172 4.45 -18.83 6.84
CA TYR A 172 3.36 -18.85 5.87
C TYR A 172 1.96 -18.70 6.47
N SER A 173 1.80 -18.83 7.78
CA SER A 173 0.47 -18.81 8.39
C SER A 173 -0.22 -17.46 8.24
N GLU A 174 0.50 -16.35 8.42
CA GLU A 174 -0.09 -15.01 8.30
C GLU A 174 -0.46 -14.67 6.86
N LYS A 175 0.42 -14.99 5.89
CA LYS A 175 0.16 -14.78 4.46
C LYS A 175 -1.05 -15.61 4.01
N PHE A 176 -1.09 -16.87 4.40
CA PHE A 176 -2.18 -17.77 4.06
C PHE A 176 -3.51 -17.34 4.70
N ASP A 177 -3.46 -16.88 5.94
CA ASP A 177 -4.62 -16.35 6.64
C ASP A 177 -5.16 -15.06 5.98
N PHE A 178 -4.28 -14.19 5.48
CA PHE A 178 -4.69 -13.02 4.72
C PHE A 178 -5.38 -13.43 3.42
N ILE A 179 -4.81 -14.38 2.66
CA ILE A 179 -5.40 -14.91 1.43
C ILE A 179 -6.79 -15.49 1.71
N LYS A 180 -6.93 -16.35 2.72
CA LYS A 180 -8.22 -16.96 3.09
C LYS A 180 -9.27 -15.95 3.51
N LYS A 181 -8.87 -14.86 4.17
CA LYS A 181 -9.78 -13.81 4.65
C LYS A 181 -10.10 -12.78 3.57
N SER A 182 -9.35 -12.76 2.46
CA SER A 182 -9.56 -11.79 1.40
C SER A 182 -10.80 -12.12 0.59
N PRO A 183 -11.82 -11.24 0.58
CA PRO A 183 -13.04 -11.46 -0.21
C PRO A 183 -12.79 -11.43 -1.71
N ILE A 184 -11.66 -10.88 -2.17
CA ILE A 184 -11.24 -10.91 -3.57
C ILE A 184 -9.84 -11.49 -3.62
N LEU A 185 -9.72 -12.63 -4.30
CA LEU A 185 -8.46 -13.32 -4.56
C LEU A 185 -8.21 -13.34 -6.05
N LEU A 186 -6.99 -12.99 -6.44
CA LEU A 186 -6.50 -13.12 -7.80
C LEU A 186 -5.31 -14.08 -7.81
N LEU A 187 -5.39 -15.06 -8.68
CA LEU A 187 -4.30 -15.98 -8.99
C LEU A 187 -3.73 -15.61 -10.35
N ASP A 188 -2.46 -15.21 -10.38
CA ASP A 188 -1.75 -14.83 -11.60
C ASP A 188 -0.93 -15.99 -12.14
N ASP A 189 -0.83 -16.11 -13.47
CA ASP A 189 -0.08 -17.14 -14.19
C ASP A 189 -0.46 -18.59 -13.83
N ILE A 190 -1.76 -18.85 -13.70
CA ILE A 190 -2.27 -20.22 -13.53
C ILE A 190 -1.91 -21.04 -14.78
N GLY A 191 -1.31 -22.21 -14.59
CA GLY A 191 -0.85 -23.11 -15.65
C GLY A 191 0.63 -22.95 -16.01
N ALA A 192 1.34 -21.97 -15.42
CA ALA A 192 2.78 -21.82 -15.56
C ALA A 192 3.59 -22.59 -14.48
N GLU A 193 2.90 -23.21 -13.53
CA GLU A 193 3.52 -24.03 -12.49
C GLU A 193 4.05 -25.36 -13.05
N ASN A 194 5.13 -25.86 -12.43
CA ASN A 194 5.62 -27.22 -12.72
C ASN A 194 4.55 -28.24 -12.28
N GLN A 195 3.95 -28.90 -13.26
CA GLN A 195 2.94 -29.92 -13.01
C GLN A 195 3.53 -31.07 -12.16
N SER A 196 3.04 -31.22 -10.97
CA SER A 196 3.28 -32.38 -10.11
C SER A 196 1.95 -32.99 -9.71
N ASN A 197 1.91 -34.26 -9.36
CA ASN A 197 0.66 -34.90 -8.91
C ASN A 197 0.02 -34.12 -7.76
N TRP A 198 0.85 -33.57 -6.86
CA TRP A 198 0.38 -32.74 -5.75
C TRP A 198 -0.26 -31.42 -6.19
N SER A 199 0.27 -30.75 -7.24
CA SER A 199 -0.29 -29.46 -7.71
C SER A 199 -1.63 -29.63 -8.45
N ARG A 200 -2.02 -30.85 -8.83
CA ARG A 200 -3.32 -31.12 -9.46
C ARG A 200 -4.44 -31.31 -8.45
N ASP A 201 -4.10 -31.73 -7.24
CA ASP A 201 -5.09 -32.04 -6.19
C ASP A 201 -5.48 -30.78 -5.37
N GLU A 202 -4.70 -29.68 -5.49
CA GLU A 202 -4.92 -28.42 -4.76
C GLU A 202 -5.63 -27.33 -5.58
N VAL A 203 -5.96 -27.57 -6.85
CA VAL A 203 -6.70 -26.68 -7.75
C VAL A 203 -8.11 -27.21 -7.95
#